data_ef473f028f3a2e027ab80d3ff2517ca7
#
_entry.id   ef473f028f3a2e027ab80d3ff2517ca7
#
_cell.length_a   1.000
_cell.length_b   1.000
_cell.length_c   1.000
_cell.angle_alpha   90.00
_cell.angle_beta   90.00
_cell.angle_gamma   90.00
#
_symmetry.space_group_name_H-M   'P 1'
#
loop_
_entity.id
_entity.type
_entity.pdbx_description
1 polymer ?
#
loop_
_entity_poly.entity_id
_entity_poly.type
_entity_poly.pdbx_seq_one_letter_code
_entity_poly.pdbx_strand_id
1 'polypeptide(L)'
;MSMSTDFPDQKTYLSTKICLIIPPSLFLLDERVFMSLGILKIAAVLEKAGLHTDVLDLSGVKNFEQVVTDYVHINSDVNCFGLTATTPQLPAATKIVRAIRSVRPSVKIILGGPHITLVNAAYKKEIRLSMNGRAVIAMKNAREAFDVLVAGDGEDAIFLALRDDSPPIIDADEKNSSLFLTNERLTELPFPARHLVDIESYHYSIDGVPALSLIAQLGCPFACGFCGGRESPMLRKIRMRTSENVVEEMIHLYKTTGKRGFMMYDDELNVNPNIVDLMQRITHAQKKLGVEWRLRGFIKSQLFTDEQADVMYTAGFRQILVGFESGSDEILEAINKKASREENTRCMEIARRHDLKVKALMSIGHPGETINTILDTKKWLLENKPNDFDVSIITCYPGTPYYDQALPHSNKLGVWVYTYQKTKAKLYQYEVDYTTTADYYKGDPNGGYKAYVYTDTLSADDLVRERDTLERDVRKILGIPFNPGASAMLYEHSMGQQGVFPSNILRTSSTVNQ
;
A
#
# COMPACT_ATOMS: atom_id res chain seq x y z
N MET A 1 -4.49 11.31 -36.97
CA MET A 1 -3.27 10.53 -37.22
C MET A 1 -3.24 9.46 -36.13
N SER A 2 -3.57 8.23 -36.48
CA SER A 2 -3.51 7.07 -35.57
C SER A 2 -2.03 6.79 -35.31
N MET A 3 -1.55 7.04 -34.09
CA MET A 3 -0.26 6.49 -33.68
C MET A 3 -0.46 4.99 -33.54
N SER A 4 0.14 4.22 -34.46
CA SER A 4 0.28 2.79 -34.32
C SER A 4 1.09 2.54 -33.04
N THR A 5 0.49 1.84 -32.08
CA THR A 5 1.22 1.29 -30.94
C THR A 5 2.05 0.10 -31.47
N ASP A 6 3.16 0.40 -32.13
CA ASP A 6 4.17 -0.60 -32.43
C ASP A 6 4.80 -1.05 -31.09
N PHE A 7 4.26 -2.12 -30.52
CA PHE A 7 5.00 -2.90 -29.54
C PHE A 7 6.33 -3.31 -30.18
N PRO A 8 7.47 -3.18 -29.47
CA PRO A 8 8.76 -3.60 -30.00
C PRO A 8 8.65 -5.06 -30.46
N ASP A 9 9.31 -5.36 -31.58
CA ASP A 9 9.25 -6.57 -32.37
C ASP A 9 9.03 -7.84 -31.51
N GLN A 10 7.81 -8.39 -31.52
CA GLN A 10 7.40 -9.57 -30.72
C GLN A 10 8.34 -10.78 -30.90
N LYS A 11 9.08 -10.84 -31.99
CA LYS A 11 10.03 -11.93 -32.27
C LYS A 11 11.19 -12.04 -31.29
N THR A 12 11.55 -10.95 -30.60
CA THR A 12 12.71 -10.94 -29.67
C THR A 12 12.38 -11.60 -28.33
N TYR A 13 11.10 -11.72 -27.96
CA TYR A 13 10.68 -12.22 -26.63
C TYR A 13 9.99 -13.58 -26.64
N LEU A 14 9.68 -14.17 -27.81
CA LEU A 14 8.84 -15.36 -27.95
C LEU A 14 9.35 -16.65 -27.26
N SER A 15 10.60 -16.67 -26.79
CA SER A 15 11.17 -17.80 -26.03
C SER A 15 11.42 -17.48 -24.56
N THR A 16 11.03 -16.31 -24.08
CA THR A 16 11.33 -15.87 -22.70
C THR A 16 10.22 -16.31 -21.76
N LYS A 17 10.53 -17.23 -20.86
CA LYS A 17 9.69 -17.56 -19.72
C LYS A 17 10.07 -16.67 -18.54
N ILE A 18 9.07 -16.04 -17.91
CA ILE A 18 9.23 -15.08 -16.84
C ILE A 18 8.51 -15.59 -15.59
N CYS A 19 9.17 -15.49 -14.45
CA CYS A 19 8.52 -15.70 -13.15
C CYS A 19 8.42 -14.38 -12.41
N LEU A 20 7.20 -13.98 -12.08
CA LEU A 20 6.93 -12.85 -11.20
C LEU A 20 6.77 -13.34 -9.76
N ILE A 21 7.42 -12.68 -8.81
CA ILE A 21 7.45 -13.11 -7.41
C ILE A 21 6.80 -12.05 -6.52
N ILE A 22 5.86 -12.50 -5.69
CA ILE A 22 5.28 -11.70 -4.60
C ILE A 22 6.02 -12.11 -3.32
N PRO A 23 6.89 -11.25 -2.76
CA PRO A 23 7.58 -11.55 -1.51
C PRO A 23 6.61 -11.63 -0.32
N PRO A 24 6.91 -12.40 0.72
CA PRO A 24 6.12 -12.40 1.94
C PRO A 24 6.19 -11.05 2.65
N SER A 25 5.11 -10.73 3.35
CA SER A 25 4.95 -9.52 4.17
C SER A 25 5.04 -9.88 5.65
N LEU A 26 6.24 -10.25 6.11
CA LEU A 26 6.49 -10.81 7.45
C LEU A 26 6.00 -9.94 8.61
N PHE A 27 5.73 -8.66 8.35
CA PHE A 27 5.16 -7.70 9.30
C PHE A 27 3.62 -7.76 9.40
N LEU A 28 2.94 -8.47 8.50
CA LEU A 28 1.48 -8.63 8.55
C LEU A 28 1.11 -9.87 9.35
N LEU A 29 0.01 -9.77 10.08
CA LEU A 29 -0.57 -10.90 10.79
C LEU A 29 -1.18 -11.93 9.83
N ASP A 30 -1.86 -11.44 8.82
CA ASP A 30 -2.45 -12.22 7.76
C ASP A 30 -2.02 -11.64 6.42
N GLU A 31 -1.25 -12.40 5.67
CA GLU A 31 -0.71 -12.00 4.37
C GLU A 31 -1.68 -12.35 3.23
N ARG A 32 -2.70 -13.19 3.50
CA ARG A 32 -3.67 -13.66 2.52
C ARG A 32 -5.00 -12.90 2.59
N VAL A 33 -4.92 -11.58 2.83
CA VAL A 33 -6.09 -10.68 2.82
C VAL A 33 -6.27 -10.03 1.44
N PHE A 34 -5.21 -9.43 0.92
CA PHE A 34 -5.24 -8.72 -0.37
C PHE A 34 -4.17 -9.23 -1.32
N MET A 35 -4.59 -9.53 -2.56
CA MET A 35 -3.66 -9.87 -3.63
C MET A 35 -2.84 -8.65 -4.04
N SER A 36 -1.60 -8.87 -4.44
CA SER A 36 -0.73 -7.83 -5.01
C SER A 36 -1.17 -7.48 -6.45
N LEU A 37 -2.14 -6.56 -6.59
CA LEU A 37 -2.74 -6.24 -7.89
C LEU A 37 -1.74 -5.67 -8.89
N GLY A 38 -0.75 -4.90 -8.44
CA GLY A 38 0.26 -4.31 -9.32
C GLY A 38 1.04 -5.37 -10.11
N ILE A 39 1.60 -6.38 -9.44
CA ILE A 39 2.36 -7.43 -10.13
C ILE A 39 1.46 -8.34 -10.98
N LEU A 40 0.21 -8.57 -10.55
CA LEU A 40 -0.78 -9.30 -11.36
C LEU A 40 -1.19 -8.51 -12.60
N LYS A 41 -1.12 -7.18 -12.56
CA LYS A 41 -1.31 -6.34 -13.74
C LYS A 41 -0.14 -6.49 -14.70
N ILE A 42 1.09 -6.54 -14.19
CA ILE A 42 2.29 -6.85 -15.00
C ILE A 42 2.14 -8.24 -15.65
N ALA A 43 1.73 -9.26 -14.90
CA ALA A 43 1.47 -10.58 -15.46
C ALA A 43 0.47 -10.52 -16.62
N ALA A 44 -0.64 -9.79 -16.44
CA ALA A 44 -1.68 -9.67 -17.45
C ALA A 44 -1.20 -9.00 -18.75
N VAL A 45 -0.34 -7.97 -18.66
CA VAL A 45 0.20 -7.34 -19.89
C VAL A 45 1.23 -8.24 -20.58
N LEU A 46 2.00 -9.02 -19.85
CA LEU A 46 2.92 -10.01 -20.40
C LEU A 46 2.16 -11.12 -21.12
N GLU A 47 1.11 -11.70 -20.50
CA GLU A 47 0.24 -12.70 -21.16
C GLU A 47 -0.43 -12.14 -22.41
N LYS A 48 -0.96 -10.91 -22.35
CA LYS A 48 -1.55 -10.22 -23.51
C LYS A 48 -0.57 -10.07 -24.66
N ALA A 49 0.73 -9.92 -24.35
CA ALA A 49 1.80 -9.87 -25.34
C ALA A 49 2.28 -11.27 -25.81
N GLY A 50 1.68 -12.35 -25.30
CA GLY A 50 2.03 -13.72 -25.68
C GLY A 50 3.26 -14.30 -24.96
N LEU A 51 3.74 -13.66 -23.88
CA LEU A 51 4.84 -14.19 -23.10
C LEU A 51 4.36 -15.20 -22.04
N HIS A 52 5.17 -16.23 -21.84
CA HIS A 52 4.88 -17.24 -20.82
C HIS A 52 5.23 -16.69 -19.43
N THR A 53 4.23 -16.54 -18.57
CA THR A 53 4.39 -15.88 -17.28
C THR A 53 3.89 -16.77 -16.14
N ASP A 54 4.78 -17.06 -15.20
CA ASP A 54 4.43 -17.69 -13.93
C ASP A 54 4.34 -16.62 -12.83
N VAL A 55 3.50 -16.84 -11.82
CA VAL A 55 3.47 -16.03 -10.59
C VAL A 55 3.75 -16.94 -9.39
N LEU A 56 4.86 -16.67 -8.71
CA LEU A 56 5.21 -17.32 -7.45
C LEU A 56 4.76 -16.42 -6.28
N ASP A 57 3.60 -16.75 -5.74
CA ASP A 57 3.02 -16.00 -4.61
C ASP A 57 3.49 -16.59 -3.28
N LEU A 58 4.43 -15.90 -2.64
CA LEU A 58 5.03 -16.30 -1.37
C LEU A 58 4.37 -15.67 -0.15
N SER A 59 3.21 -15.00 -0.33
CA SER A 59 2.46 -14.42 0.80
C SER A 59 2.12 -15.51 1.83
N GLY A 60 2.54 -15.31 3.09
CA GLY A 60 2.33 -16.27 4.18
C GLY A 60 3.23 -17.51 4.19
N VAL A 61 4.15 -17.65 3.24
CA VAL A 61 5.08 -18.78 3.15
C VAL A 61 6.29 -18.54 4.06
N LYS A 62 6.45 -19.35 5.12
CA LYS A 62 7.55 -19.18 6.11
C LYS A 62 8.91 -19.62 5.57
N ASN A 63 8.94 -20.72 4.84
CA ASN A 63 10.16 -21.29 4.23
C ASN A 63 10.38 -20.81 2.79
N PHE A 64 10.04 -19.58 2.50
CA PHE A 64 10.02 -19.02 1.15
C PHE A 64 11.39 -19.11 0.44
N GLU A 65 12.50 -19.02 1.15
CA GLU A 65 13.85 -19.17 0.57
C GLU A 65 14.04 -20.58 -0.03
N GLN A 66 13.59 -21.62 0.68
CA GLN A 66 13.65 -23.00 0.17
C GLN A 66 12.70 -23.18 -1.02
N VAL A 67 11.47 -22.68 -0.93
CA VAL A 67 10.48 -22.74 -2.02
C VAL A 67 11.03 -22.09 -3.29
N VAL A 68 11.69 -20.94 -3.18
CA VAL A 68 12.33 -20.25 -4.30
C VAL A 68 13.47 -21.10 -4.88
N THR A 69 14.32 -21.66 -4.03
CA THR A 69 15.44 -22.52 -4.47
C THR A 69 14.92 -23.72 -5.25
N ASP A 70 13.89 -24.40 -4.73
CA ASP A 70 13.28 -25.56 -5.38
C ASP A 70 12.62 -25.17 -6.70
N TYR A 71 11.88 -24.05 -6.73
CA TYR A 71 11.27 -23.54 -7.95
C TYR A 71 12.30 -23.26 -9.04
N VAL A 72 13.44 -22.62 -8.70
CA VAL A 72 14.51 -22.29 -9.66
C VAL A 72 15.19 -23.54 -10.20
N HIS A 73 15.35 -24.58 -9.39
CA HIS A 73 15.88 -25.88 -9.84
C HIS A 73 14.96 -26.60 -10.81
N ILE A 74 13.65 -26.61 -10.52
CA ILE A 74 12.65 -27.32 -11.33
C ILE A 74 12.41 -26.58 -12.66
N ASN A 75 12.37 -25.24 -12.63
CA ASN A 75 12.04 -24.39 -13.77
C ASN A 75 13.29 -23.75 -14.38
N SER A 76 14.21 -24.57 -14.89
CA SER A 76 15.47 -24.12 -15.48
C SER A 76 15.30 -23.29 -16.77
N ASP A 77 14.11 -23.33 -17.38
CA ASP A 77 13.70 -22.58 -18.56
C ASP A 77 13.25 -21.12 -18.25
N VAL A 78 13.08 -20.76 -16.99
CA VAL A 78 12.78 -19.36 -16.59
C VAL A 78 14.01 -18.50 -16.80
N ASN A 79 13.92 -17.49 -17.67
CA ASN A 79 15.05 -16.63 -18.06
C ASN A 79 15.13 -15.32 -17.31
N CYS A 80 14.04 -14.92 -16.64
CA CYS A 80 13.95 -13.67 -15.90
C CYS A 80 13.04 -13.80 -14.68
N PHE A 81 13.44 -13.20 -13.57
CA PHE A 81 12.63 -13.07 -12.37
C PHE A 81 12.29 -11.61 -12.14
N GLY A 82 11.00 -11.30 -11.98
CA GLY A 82 10.51 -9.97 -11.62
C GLY A 82 9.95 -9.96 -10.20
N LEU A 83 10.42 -9.06 -9.35
CA LEU A 83 9.92 -8.91 -7.98
C LEU A 83 9.21 -7.56 -7.82
N THR A 84 8.17 -7.53 -7.00
CA THR A 84 7.62 -6.30 -6.44
C THR A 84 7.97 -6.21 -4.97
N ALA A 85 8.20 -5.00 -4.44
CA ALA A 85 8.36 -4.83 -3.00
C ALA A 85 7.82 -3.49 -2.52
N THR A 86 7.08 -3.52 -1.40
CA THR A 86 6.94 -2.38 -0.51
C THR A 86 8.21 -2.25 0.33
N THR A 87 8.43 -1.11 0.99
CA THR A 87 9.63 -0.93 1.81
C THR A 87 9.80 -2.00 2.89
N PRO A 88 8.73 -2.40 3.64
CA PRO A 88 8.86 -3.49 4.61
C PRO A 88 9.05 -4.91 4.02
N GLN A 89 8.78 -5.10 2.73
CA GLN A 89 9.03 -6.38 2.05
C GLN A 89 10.46 -6.52 1.52
N LEU A 90 11.23 -5.43 1.49
CA LEU A 90 12.57 -5.45 0.89
C LEU A 90 13.53 -6.48 1.53
N PRO A 91 13.54 -6.70 2.86
CA PRO A 91 14.37 -7.75 3.45
C PRO A 91 14.05 -9.14 2.90
N ALA A 92 12.76 -9.47 2.73
CA ALA A 92 12.35 -10.73 2.12
C ALA A 92 12.73 -10.80 0.64
N ALA A 93 12.53 -9.74 -0.13
CA ALA A 93 12.94 -9.65 -1.52
C ALA A 93 14.46 -9.86 -1.68
N THR A 94 15.28 -9.27 -0.80
CA THR A 94 16.74 -9.46 -0.81
C THR A 94 17.14 -10.92 -0.54
N LYS A 95 16.46 -11.60 0.38
CA LYS A 95 16.68 -13.04 0.64
C LYS A 95 16.28 -13.90 -0.56
N ILE A 96 15.17 -13.59 -1.22
CA ILE A 96 14.72 -14.26 -2.44
C ILE A 96 15.78 -14.14 -3.54
N VAL A 97 16.33 -12.94 -3.75
CA VAL A 97 17.41 -12.73 -4.73
C VAL A 97 18.62 -13.61 -4.42
N ARG A 98 19.04 -13.68 -3.15
CA ARG A 98 20.15 -14.55 -2.75
C ARG A 98 19.85 -16.03 -3.02
N ALA A 99 18.63 -16.49 -2.75
CA ALA A 99 18.20 -17.85 -3.06
C ALA A 99 18.25 -18.13 -4.56
N ILE A 100 17.76 -17.23 -5.42
CA ILE A 100 17.86 -17.36 -6.88
C ILE A 100 19.31 -17.39 -7.32
N ARG A 101 20.14 -16.46 -6.87
CA ARG A 101 21.57 -16.35 -7.23
C ARG A 101 22.40 -17.57 -6.80
N SER A 102 22.02 -18.23 -5.71
CA SER A 102 22.72 -19.45 -5.25
C SER A 102 22.58 -20.62 -6.23
N VAL A 103 21.48 -20.65 -7.02
CA VAL A 103 21.21 -21.68 -8.04
C VAL A 103 21.60 -21.20 -9.44
N ARG A 104 21.24 -19.95 -9.78
CA ARG A 104 21.46 -19.35 -11.10
C ARG A 104 22.11 -17.96 -10.98
N PRO A 105 23.44 -17.87 -10.86
CA PRO A 105 24.16 -16.63 -10.57
C PRO A 105 23.93 -15.49 -11.57
N SER A 106 23.73 -15.81 -12.85
CA SER A 106 23.66 -14.82 -13.95
C SER A 106 22.26 -14.61 -14.52
N VAL A 107 21.20 -15.19 -13.90
CA VAL A 107 19.83 -14.96 -14.38
C VAL A 107 19.39 -13.52 -14.11
N LYS A 108 18.67 -12.91 -15.04
CA LYS A 108 18.18 -11.53 -14.90
C LYS A 108 17.16 -11.42 -13.78
N ILE A 109 17.35 -10.43 -12.90
CA ILE A 109 16.43 -10.14 -11.79
C ILE A 109 16.03 -8.65 -11.82
N ILE A 110 14.72 -8.40 -11.89
CA ILE A 110 14.12 -7.08 -11.97
C ILE A 110 13.42 -6.77 -10.64
N LEU A 111 13.62 -5.57 -10.10
CA LEU A 111 12.83 -5.05 -8.97
C LEU A 111 11.95 -3.90 -9.44
N GLY A 112 10.64 -4.02 -9.19
CA GLY A 112 9.68 -2.94 -9.31
C GLY A 112 8.93 -2.69 -8.02
N GLY A 113 7.86 -1.91 -8.12
CA GLY A 113 6.92 -1.68 -7.03
C GLY A 113 7.20 -0.44 -6.17
N PRO A 114 6.43 -0.27 -5.07
CA PRO A 114 6.42 0.98 -4.30
C PRO A 114 7.78 1.37 -3.72
N HIS A 115 8.56 0.42 -3.20
CA HIS A 115 9.84 0.75 -2.57
C HIS A 115 10.78 1.47 -3.54
N ILE A 116 11.04 0.87 -4.70
CA ILE A 116 12.00 1.46 -5.64
C ILE A 116 11.48 2.74 -6.27
N THR A 117 10.16 2.90 -6.43
CA THR A 117 9.53 4.15 -6.86
C THR A 117 9.80 5.28 -5.86
N LEU A 118 9.61 5.02 -4.56
CA LEU A 118 9.86 5.99 -3.49
C LEU A 118 11.34 6.35 -3.37
N VAL A 119 12.21 5.34 -3.43
CA VAL A 119 13.67 5.55 -3.40
C VAL A 119 14.11 6.37 -4.60
N ASN A 120 13.62 6.08 -5.81
CA ASN A 120 13.98 6.83 -7.01
C ASN A 120 13.55 8.30 -6.93
N ALA A 121 12.36 8.58 -6.43
CA ALA A 121 11.88 9.94 -6.24
C ALA A 121 12.77 10.73 -5.25
N ALA A 122 13.09 10.13 -4.10
CA ALA A 122 13.99 10.72 -3.11
C ALA A 122 15.43 10.85 -3.65
N TYR A 123 15.95 9.84 -4.36
CA TYR A 123 17.26 9.84 -5.00
C TYR A 123 17.40 10.98 -6.01
N LYS A 124 16.43 11.17 -6.91
CA LYS A 124 16.43 12.29 -7.87
C LYS A 124 16.48 13.64 -7.16
N LYS A 125 15.80 13.78 -6.03
CA LYS A 125 15.82 14.99 -5.21
C LYS A 125 17.21 15.22 -4.59
N GLU A 126 17.81 14.21 -3.98
CA GLU A 126 19.16 14.32 -3.39
C GLU A 126 20.21 14.67 -4.46
N ILE A 127 20.16 14.04 -5.64
CA ILE A 127 21.07 14.35 -6.75
C ILE A 127 20.92 15.81 -7.20
N ARG A 128 19.69 16.30 -7.38
CA ARG A 128 19.44 17.72 -7.75
C ARG A 128 20.03 18.71 -6.73
N LEU A 129 20.05 18.31 -5.46
CA LEU A 129 20.61 19.11 -4.36
C LEU A 129 22.12 18.86 -4.13
N SER A 130 22.76 18.03 -4.96
CA SER A 130 24.16 17.60 -4.81
C SER A 130 24.43 16.96 -3.43
N MET A 131 23.44 16.26 -2.89
CA MET A 131 23.53 15.56 -1.61
C MET A 131 23.90 14.09 -1.83
N ASN A 132 24.73 13.54 -0.93
CA ASN A 132 24.97 12.11 -0.82
C ASN A 132 24.26 11.60 0.44
N GLY A 133 22.92 11.55 0.36
CA GLY A 133 22.06 11.23 1.48
C GLY A 133 21.63 9.78 1.53
N ARG A 134 20.59 9.51 2.32
CA ARG A 134 20.07 8.16 2.56
C ARG A 134 19.48 7.51 1.31
N ALA A 135 18.87 8.29 0.43
CA ALA A 135 18.26 7.76 -0.80
C ALA A 135 19.31 7.36 -1.85
N VAL A 136 20.44 8.08 -1.93
CA VAL A 136 21.58 7.69 -2.77
C VAL A 136 22.14 6.35 -2.32
N ILE A 137 22.28 6.14 -1.01
CA ILE A 137 22.75 4.87 -0.43
C ILE A 137 21.76 3.75 -0.71
N ALA A 138 20.46 3.99 -0.49
CA ALA A 138 19.41 3.00 -0.76
C ALA A 138 19.35 2.59 -2.25
N MET A 139 19.49 3.55 -3.16
CA MET A 139 19.56 3.28 -4.60
C MET A 139 20.79 2.46 -4.96
N LYS A 140 21.95 2.77 -4.38
CA LYS A 140 23.18 1.99 -4.58
C LYS A 140 22.99 0.54 -4.13
N ASN A 141 22.47 0.32 -2.93
CA ASN A 141 22.23 -1.02 -2.38
C ASN A 141 21.25 -1.82 -3.25
N ALA A 142 20.19 -1.17 -3.75
CA ALA A 142 19.25 -1.82 -4.67
C ALA A 142 19.94 -2.24 -6.00
N ARG A 143 20.81 -1.39 -6.56
CA ARG A 143 21.56 -1.70 -7.78
C ARG A 143 22.60 -2.81 -7.63
N GLU A 144 23.10 -3.03 -6.41
CA GLU A 144 24.00 -4.14 -6.13
C GLU A 144 23.25 -5.48 -6.05
N ALA A 145 21.97 -5.47 -5.69
CA ALA A 145 21.15 -6.67 -5.52
C ALA A 145 20.40 -7.08 -6.80
N PHE A 146 19.96 -6.12 -7.61
CA PHE A 146 19.09 -6.32 -8.77
C PHE A 146 19.73 -5.81 -10.07
N ASP A 147 19.47 -6.50 -11.18
CA ASP A 147 20.04 -6.12 -12.48
C ASP A 147 19.33 -4.92 -13.09
N VAL A 148 17.99 -4.84 -12.90
CA VAL A 148 17.17 -3.74 -13.40
C VAL A 148 16.21 -3.27 -12.32
N LEU A 149 16.13 -1.96 -12.15
CA LEU A 149 15.19 -1.29 -11.24
C LEU A 149 14.14 -0.55 -12.06
N VAL A 150 12.86 -0.80 -11.80
CA VAL A 150 11.73 -0.14 -12.47
C VAL A 150 10.99 0.73 -11.45
N ALA A 151 11.14 2.04 -11.55
CA ALA A 151 10.45 3.02 -10.72
C ALA A 151 9.23 3.59 -11.45
N GLY A 152 8.08 3.66 -10.79
CA GLY A 152 6.84 4.15 -11.39
C GLY A 152 5.96 3.06 -11.97
N ASP A 153 5.25 3.39 -13.05
CA ASP A 153 4.33 2.48 -13.73
C ASP A 153 5.09 1.33 -14.41
N GLY A 154 4.79 0.12 -14.03
CA GLY A 154 5.52 -1.07 -14.49
C GLY A 154 4.99 -1.68 -15.79
N GLU A 155 3.74 -1.40 -16.15
CA GLU A 155 2.99 -2.13 -17.18
C GLU A 155 3.60 -2.02 -18.59
N ASP A 156 4.06 -0.85 -18.97
CA ASP A 156 4.78 -0.66 -20.24
C ASP A 156 6.31 -0.74 -20.02
N ALA A 157 6.80 -0.37 -18.84
CA ALA A 157 8.22 -0.40 -18.51
C ALA A 157 8.81 -1.82 -18.46
N ILE A 158 8.01 -2.85 -18.15
CA ILE A 158 8.46 -4.24 -18.08
C ILE A 158 9.06 -4.70 -19.41
N PHE A 159 8.52 -4.29 -20.55
CA PHE A 159 9.05 -4.68 -21.86
C PHE A 159 10.45 -4.11 -22.11
N LEU A 160 10.73 -2.89 -21.63
CA LEU A 160 12.07 -2.33 -21.68
C LEU A 160 13.02 -3.04 -20.72
N ALA A 161 12.53 -3.43 -19.52
CA ALA A 161 13.32 -4.16 -18.53
C ALA A 161 13.73 -5.56 -18.99
N LEU A 162 12.95 -6.21 -19.84
CA LEU A 162 13.23 -7.54 -20.37
C LEU A 162 14.31 -7.56 -21.45
N ARG A 163 14.62 -6.43 -22.08
CA ARG A 163 15.62 -6.34 -23.14
C ARG A 163 17.02 -6.63 -22.59
N ASP A 164 17.89 -7.25 -23.40
CA ASP A 164 19.28 -7.51 -23.02
C ASP A 164 20.08 -6.23 -22.78
N ASP A 165 19.78 -5.18 -23.55
CA ASP A 165 20.36 -3.83 -23.45
C ASP A 165 19.60 -2.90 -22.49
N SER A 166 18.77 -3.46 -21.58
CA SER A 166 17.97 -2.65 -20.65
C SER A 166 18.86 -1.77 -19.77
N PRO A 167 18.48 -0.48 -19.56
CA PRO A 167 19.21 0.35 -18.62
C PRO A 167 19.02 -0.17 -17.17
N PRO A 168 20.00 0.03 -16.29
CA PRO A 168 19.93 -0.48 -14.92
C PRO A 168 18.85 0.20 -14.07
N ILE A 169 18.37 1.36 -14.47
CA ILE A 169 17.24 2.08 -13.87
C ILE A 169 16.31 2.53 -15.01
N ILE A 170 15.05 2.11 -14.92
CA ILE A 170 13.96 2.56 -15.79
C ILE A 170 13.07 3.48 -14.98
N ASP A 171 12.99 4.74 -15.36
CA ASP A 171 12.19 5.75 -14.68
C ASP A 171 10.87 5.97 -15.42
N ALA A 172 9.84 5.24 -15.02
CA ALA A 172 8.46 5.41 -15.47
C ALA A 172 7.68 6.40 -14.59
N ASP A 173 8.34 7.03 -13.62
CA ASP A 173 7.74 8.03 -12.72
C ASP A 173 7.91 9.49 -13.21
N GLU A 174 8.24 9.69 -14.48
CA GLU A 174 8.34 11.01 -15.10
C GLU A 174 7.08 11.32 -15.91
N LYS A 175 6.41 12.44 -15.60
CA LYS A 175 5.14 12.84 -16.24
C LYS A 175 5.18 12.91 -17.78
N ASN A 176 6.35 13.19 -18.34
CA ASN A 176 6.55 13.34 -19.79
C ASN A 176 7.13 12.05 -20.42
N SER A 177 7.33 11.01 -19.63
CA SER A 177 7.76 9.71 -20.15
C SER A 177 6.61 9.03 -20.88
N SER A 178 6.89 8.36 -21.99
CA SER A 178 5.94 7.47 -22.67
C SER A 178 5.54 6.26 -21.81
N LEU A 179 6.33 5.98 -20.78
CA LEU A 179 6.07 4.90 -19.82
C LEU A 179 5.10 5.32 -18.69
N PHE A 180 4.80 6.62 -18.55
CA PHE A 180 3.86 7.10 -17.55
C PHE A 180 2.43 6.88 -18.04
N LEU A 181 1.64 6.07 -17.33
CA LEU A 181 0.29 5.72 -17.73
C LEU A 181 -0.66 6.92 -17.73
N THR A 182 -1.38 7.10 -18.82
CA THR A 182 -2.51 8.03 -18.93
C THR A 182 -3.81 7.35 -18.46
N ASN A 183 -4.91 8.12 -18.34
CA ASN A 183 -6.24 7.56 -18.04
C ASN A 183 -6.69 6.56 -19.11
N GLU A 184 -6.47 6.92 -20.38
CA GLU A 184 -6.80 6.10 -21.53
C GLU A 184 -6.03 4.76 -21.45
N ARG A 185 -4.70 4.85 -21.28
CA ARG A 185 -3.85 3.67 -21.19
C ARG A 185 -4.23 2.80 -19.99
N LEU A 186 -4.48 3.40 -18.82
CA LEU A 186 -4.90 2.67 -17.61
C LEU A 186 -6.22 1.90 -17.83
N THR A 187 -7.15 2.47 -18.63
CA THR A 187 -8.42 1.83 -18.99
C THR A 187 -8.24 0.68 -19.99
N GLU A 188 -7.30 0.79 -20.94
CA GLU A 188 -7.02 -0.20 -21.98
C GLU A 188 -6.23 -1.43 -21.49
N LEU A 189 -5.59 -1.31 -20.34
CA LEU A 189 -4.83 -2.41 -19.74
C LEU A 189 -5.76 -3.59 -19.40
N PRO A 190 -5.29 -4.84 -19.58
CA PRO A 190 -6.04 -6.01 -19.16
C PRO A 190 -6.31 -5.99 -17.65
N PHE A 191 -7.35 -6.67 -17.19
CA PHE A 191 -7.58 -6.89 -15.76
C PHE A 191 -6.42 -7.70 -15.17
N PRO A 192 -6.12 -7.50 -13.86
CA PRO A 192 -5.06 -8.28 -13.21
C PRO A 192 -5.22 -9.79 -13.41
N ALA A 193 -4.15 -10.50 -13.72
CA ALA A 193 -4.12 -11.94 -13.99
C ALA A 193 -4.30 -12.77 -12.71
N ARG A 194 -5.45 -12.64 -12.05
CA ARG A 194 -5.74 -13.30 -10.77
C ARG A 194 -5.79 -14.83 -10.88
N HIS A 195 -5.99 -15.36 -12.08
CA HIS A 195 -5.96 -16.80 -12.36
C HIS A 195 -4.56 -17.44 -12.18
N LEU A 196 -3.51 -16.64 -12.08
CA LEU A 196 -2.14 -17.12 -11.82
C LEU A 196 -1.83 -17.30 -10.33
N VAL A 197 -2.76 -16.96 -9.45
CA VAL A 197 -2.63 -17.15 -8.00
C VAL A 197 -3.84 -17.93 -7.47
N ASP A 198 -3.66 -18.58 -6.32
CA ASP A 198 -4.77 -19.26 -5.64
C ASP A 198 -5.71 -18.23 -4.98
N ILE A 199 -6.78 -17.86 -5.72
CA ILE A 199 -7.77 -16.87 -5.26
C ILE A 199 -8.47 -17.32 -3.98
N GLU A 200 -8.68 -18.63 -3.81
CA GLU A 200 -9.43 -19.17 -2.67
C GLU A 200 -8.59 -19.15 -1.38
N SER A 201 -7.28 -19.03 -1.49
CA SER A 201 -6.40 -18.82 -0.32
C SER A 201 -6.52 -17.41 0.29
N TYR A 202 -7.14 -16.47 -0.42
CA TYR A 202 -7.39 -15.11 0.05
C TYR A 202 -8.77 -15.01 0.69
N HIS A 203 -8.84 -14.80 1.99
CA HIS A 203 -10.10 -14.91 2.78
C HIS A 203 -10.67 -13.57 3.23
N TYR A 204 -10.47 -12.52 2.45
CA TYR A 204 -11.08 -11.24 2.76
C TYR A 204 -12.60 -11.29 2.67
N SER A 205 -13.28 -10.65 3.60
CA SER A 205 -14.73 -10.52 3.59
C SER A 205 -15.18 -9.13 4.03
N ILE A 206 -16.36 -8.72 3.55
CA ILE A 206 -17.03 -7.48 3.95
C ILE A 206 -18.39 -7.88 4.50
N ASP A 207 -18.64 -7.64 5.79
CA ASP A 207 -19.84 -8.10 6.51
C ASP A 207 -20.16 -9.60 6.26
N GLY A 208 -19.12 -10.45 6.28
CA GLY A 208 -19.25 -11.89 6.03
C GLY A 208 -19.40 -12.30 4.56
N VAL A 209 -19.44 -11.36 3.63
CA VAL A 209 -19.49 -11.64 2.19
C VAL A 209 -18.06 -11.74 1.64
N PRO A 210 -17.65 -12.89 1.06
CA PRO A 210 -16.33 -13.04 0.45
C PRO A 210 -16.05 -11.95 -0.58
N ALA A 211 -14.86 -11.34 -0.50
CA ALA A 211 -14.52 -10.15 -1.24
C ALA A 211 -13.16 -10.24 -1.94
N LEU A 212 -13.04 -9.47 -3.02
CA LEU A 212 -11.80 -9.24 -3.76
C LEU A 212 -11.50 -7.75 -3.80
N SER A 213 -10.22 -7.41 -3.94
CA SER A 213 -9.81 -6.03 -4.16
C SER A 213 -9.76 -5.66 -5.64
N LEU A 214 -10.05 -4.39 -5.93
CA LEU A 214 -9.86 -3.78 -7.25
C LEU A 214 -9.44 -2.30 -7.07
N ILE A 215 -8.93 -1.70 -8.14
CA ILE A 215 -8.49 -0.31 -8.16
C ILE A 215 -9.24 0.41 -9.29
N ALA A 216 -9.95 1.48 -8.95
CA ALA A 216 -10.63 2.33 -9.91
C ALA A 216 -9.73 3.50 -10.36
N GLN A 217 -8.84 3.96 -9.47
CA GLN A 217 -7.94 5.07 -9.72
C GLN A 217 -6.60 4.90 -8.99
N LEU A 218 -5.60 5.63 -9.44
CA LEU A 218 -4.28 5.71 -8.85
C LEU A 218 -3.97 7.15 -8.47
N GLY A 219 -3.19 7.31 -7.39
CA GLY A 219 -2.64 8.58 -6.96
C GLY A 219 -3.56 9.39 -6.04
N CYS A 220 -2.90 10.18 -5.18
CA CYS A 220 -3.54 11.08 -4.23
C CYS A 220 -2.87 12.47 -4.31
N PRO A 221 -3.61 13.57 -4.56
CA PRO A 221 -3.02 14.88 -4.81
C PRO A 221 -2.54 15.59 -3.54
N PHE A 222 -2.89 15.06 -2.36
CA PHE A 222 -2.55 15.65 -1.07
C PHE A 222 -1.08 15.42 -0.70
N ALA A 223 -0.54 16.25 0.18
CA ALA A 223 0.88 16.28 0.52
C ALA A 223 1.11 16.11 2.02
N CYS A 224 0.48 15.08 2.63
CA CYS A 224 0.66 14.76 4.03
C CYS A 224 2.11 14.39 4.34
N GLY A 225 2.65 14.91 5.45
CA GLY A 225 4.08 14.83 5.79
C GLY A 225 4.62 13.41 5.96
N PHE A 226 3.78 12.51 6.44
CA PHE A 226 4.13 11.09 6.69
C PHE A 226 3.87 10.17 5.49
N CYS A 227 3.15 10.65 4.45
CA CYS A 227 2.70 9.82 3.35
C CYS A 227 3.76 9.72 2.26
N GLY A 228 4.00 8.51 1.77
CA GLY A 228 4.99 8.23 0.73
C GLY A 228 4.63 8.84 -0.62
N GLY A 229 5.67 9.04 -1.45
CA GLY A 229 5.50 9.40 -2.85
C GLY A 229 5.16 10.85 -3.13
N ARG A 230 5.43 11.77 -2.21
CA ARG A 230 5.11 13.20 -2.43
C ARG A 230 5.95 13.86 -3.52
N GLU A 231 7.11 13.32 -3.83
CA GLU A 231 7.95 13.73 -4.97
C GLU A 231 7.69 12.87 -6.22
N SER A 232 6.92 11.79 -6.12
CA SER A 232 6.58 10.87 -7.21
C SER A 232 5.34 11.36 -7.96
N PRO A 233 5.44 11.73 -9.25
CA PRO A 233 4.27 12.04 -10.07
C PRO A 233 3.25 10.90 -10.15
N MET A 234 3.71 9.64 -10.22
CA MET A 234 2.86 8.45 -10.28
C MET A 234 1.95 8.36 -9.06
N LEU A 235 2.48 8.61 -7.86
CA LEU A 235 1.71 8.50 -6.62
C LEU A 235 0.91 9.78 -6.29
N ARG A 236 1.12 10.88 -7.01
CA ARG A 236 0.42 12.15 -6.79
C ARG A 236 -0.62 12.51 -7.83
N LYS A 237 -0.37 12.20 -9.10
CA LYS A 237 -1.30 12.52 -10.16
C LYS A 237 -2.46 11.54 -10.13
N ILE A 238 -3.67 12.06 -9.98
CA ILE A 238 -4.87 11.23 -10.11
C ILE A 238 -4.97 10.74 -11.55
N ARG A 239 -5.10 9.42 -11.70
CA ARG A 239 -5.31 8.75 -12.98
C ARG A 239 -6.42 7.73 -12.79
N MET A 240 -7.43 7.78 -13.62
CA MET A 240 -8.68 7.07 -13.44
C MET A 240 -8.95 6.14 -14.60
N ARG A 241 -9.50 5.00 -14.29
CA ARG A 241 -10.20 4.15 -15.26
C ARG A 241 -11.59 4.72 -15.52
N THR A 242 -12.19 4.42 -16.66
CA THR A 242 -13.61 4.76 -16.85
C THR A 242 -14.49 3.96 -15.89
N SER A 243 -15.62 4.55 -15.49
CA SER A 243 -16.59 3.87 -14.61
C SER A 243 -17.07 2.54 -15.23
N GLU A 244 -17.24 2.50 -16.56
CA GLU A 244 -17.60 1.29 -17.32
C GLU A 244 -16.58 0.17 -17.11
N ASN A 245 -15.29 0.49 -17.31
CA ASN A 245 -14.21 -0.51 -17.21
C ASN A 245 -14.08 -1.06 -15.77
N VAL A 246 -14.29 -0.23 -14.76
CA VAL A 246 -14.32 -0.69 -13.37
C VAL A 246 -15.49 -1.66 -13.13
N VAL A 247 -16.68 -1.31 -13.59
CA VAL A 247 -17.88 -2.15 -13.45
C VAL A 247 -17.75 -3.45 -14.26
N GLU A 248 -17.12 -3.41 -15.44
CA GLU A 248 -16.82 -4.61 -16.23
C GLU A 248 -15.92 -5.58 -15.47
N GLU A 249 -14.88 -5.08 -14.78
CA GLU A 249 -14.03 -5.91 -13.93
C GLU A 249 -14.83 -6.53 -12.77
N MET A 250 -15.70 -5.77 -12.11
CA MET A 250 -16.55 -6.29 -11.03
C MET A 250 -17.47 -7.40 -11.53
N ILE A 251 -18.10 -7.20 -12.70
CA ILE A 251 -18.95 -8.22 -13.33
C ILE A 251 -18.14 -9.47 -13.71
N HIS A 252 -16.96 -9.27 -14.27
CA HIS A 252 -16.04 -10.37 -14.60
C HIS A 252 -15.68 -11.19 -13.36
N LEU A 253 -15.25 -10.53 -12.29
CA LEU A 253 -14.89 -11.17 -11.02
C LEU A 253 -16.08 -11.92 -10.41
N TYR A 254 -17.26 -11.31 -10.39
CA TYR A 254 -18.47 -11.98 -9.92
C TYR A 254 -18.78 -13.25 -10.73
N LYS A 255 -18.72 -13.17 -12.06
CA LYS A 255 -19.02 -14.31 -12.94
C LYS A 255 -18.00 -15.44 -12.83
N THR A 256 -16.72 -15.13 -12.62
CA THR A 256 -15.64 -16.12 -12.59
C THR A 256 -15.41 -16.74 -11.23
N THR A 257 -15.71 -16.00 -10.13
CA THR A 257 -15.41 -16.45 -8.77
C THR A 257 -16.64 -16.61 -7.88
N GLY A 258 -17.79 -16.07 -8.28
CA GLY A 258 -18.99 -16.01 -7.44
C GLY A 258 -18.90 -15.04 -6.26
N LYS A 259 -17.76 -14.37 -6.06
CA LYS A 259 -17.57 -13.45 -4.93
C LYS A 259 -18.36 -12.17 -5.16
N ARG A 260 -19.00 -11.67 -4.10
CA ARG A 260 -19.91 -10.51 -4.15
C ARG A 260 -19.44 -9.31 -3.33
N GLY A 261 -18.30 -9.43 -2.67
CA GLY A 261 -17.65 -8.34 -1.95
C GLY A 261 -16.56 -7.69 -2.79
N PHE A 262 -16.44 -6.36 -2.73
CA PHE A 262 -15.41 -5.61 -3.44
C PHE A 262 -14.79 -4.54 -2.55
N MET A 263 -13.49 -4.67 -2.29
CA MET A 263 -12.69 -3.62 -1.67
C MET A 263 -12.16 -2.68 -2.75
N MET A 264 -12.63 -1.45 -2.76
CA MET A 264 -12.07 -0.38 -3.58
C MET A 264 -10.74 0.05 -2.93
N TYR A 265 -9.63 -0.43 -3.49
CA TYR A 265 -8.29 -0.31 -2.92
C TYR A 265 -7.53 0.92 -3.44
N ASP A 266 -8.30 1.99 -3.63
CA ASP A 266 -7.82 3.30 -4.06
C ASP A 266 -7.22 4.05 -2.87
N ASP A 267 -6.27 4.97 -3.11
CA ASP A 267 -5.69 5.80 -2.04
C ASP A 267 -6.77 6.60 -1.30
N GLU A 268 -7.66 7.24 -2.04
CA GLU A 268 -8.82 8.00 -1.55
C GLU A 268 -9.89 8.01 -2.65
N LEU A 269 -10.91 7.17 -2.56
CA LEU A 269 -11.88 6.96 -3.63
C LEU A 269 -12.65 8.24 -4.02
N ASN A 270 -12.95 9.09 -3.06
CA ASN A 270 -13.73 10.30 -3.29
C ASN A 270 -12.94 11.53 -3.78
N VAL A 271 -11.67 11.36 -4.15
CA VAL A 271 -10.97 12.34 -5.00
C VAL A 271 -11.32 12.16 -6.48
N ASN A 272 -12.03 11.08 -6.82
CA ASN A 272 -12.57 10.85 -8.16
C ASN A 272 -13.77 11.79 -8.40
N PRO A 273 -13.71 12.72 -9.36
CA PRO A 273 -14.83 13.59 -9.67
C PRO A 273 -16.04 12.83 -10.22
N ASN A 274 -15.84 11.61 -10.74
CA ASN A 274 -16.90 10.76 -11.31
C ASN A 274 -17.43 9.73 -10.32
N ILE A 275 -17.19 9.89 -9.02
CA ILE A 275 -17.58 8.89 -8.01
C ILE A 275 -19.10 8.62 -8.03
N VAL A 276 -19.91 9.64 -8.24
CA VAL A 276 -21.38 9.50 -8.30
C VAL A 276 -21.78 8.64 -9.51
N ASP A 277 -21.22 8.91 -10.70
CA ASP A 277 -21.45 8.09 -11.91
C ASP A 277 -21.02 6.64 -11.69
N LEU A 278 -19.83 6.43 -11.10
CA LEU A 278 -19.34 5.08 -10.79
C LEU A 278 -20.32 4.32 -9.88
N MET A 279 -20.80 4.94 -8.80
CA MET A 279 -21.74 4.32 -7.86
C MET A 279 -23.09 4.01 -8.52
N GLN A 280 -23.59 4.91 -9.35
CA GLN A 280 -24.83 4.70 -10.12
C GLN A 280 -24.71 3.54 -11.10
N ARG A 281 -23.59 3.39 -11.79
CA ARG A 281 -23.32 2.28 -12.70
C ARG A 281 -23.18 0.95 -11.97
N ILE A 282 -22.54 0.93 -10.80
CA ILE A 282 -22.46 -0.25 -9.93
C ILE A 282 -23.88 -0.66 -9.52
N THR A 283 -24.72 0.28 -9.10
CA THR A 283 -26.13 0.04 -8.74
C THR A 283 -26.92 -0.53 -9.92
N HIS A 284 -26.74 0.04 -11.12
CA HIS A 284 -27.38 -0.45 -12.33
C HIS A 284 -26.96 -1.89 -12.68
N ALA A 285 -25.67 -2.19 -12.59
CA ALA A 285 -25.13 -3.52 -12.85
C ALA A 285 -25.72 -4.57 -11.89
N GLN A 286 -25.82 -4.26 -10.61
CA GLN A 286 -26.44 -5.13 -9.60
C GLN A 286 -27.90 -5.41 -9.93
N LYS A 287 -28.69 -4.39 -10.28
CA LYS A 287 -30.09 -4.57 -10.70
C LYS A 287 -30.21 -5.47 -11.92
N LYS A 288 -29.37 -5.27 -12.93
CA LYS A 288 -29.35 -6.08 -14.15
C LYS A 288 -28.97 -7.54 -13.89
N LEU A 289 -28.08 -7.80 -12.93
CA LEU A 289 -27.64 -9.16 -12.57
C LEU A 289 -28.53 -9.82 -11.52
N GLY A 290 -29.43 -9.09 -10.87
CA GLY A 290 -30.26 -9.61 -9.77
C GLY A 290 -29.44 -9.97 -8.53
N VAL A 291 -28.38 -9.21 -8.23
CA VAL A 291 -27.45 -9.48 -7.11
C VAL A 291 -27.27 -8.26 -6.23
N GLU A 292 -26.89 -8.50 -5.00
CA GLU A 292 -26.43 -7.47 -4.08
C GLU A 292 -24.93 -7.64 -3.81
N TRP A 293 -24.18 -6.57 -4.00
CA TRP A 293 -22.76 -6.50 -3.68
C TRP A 293 -22.52 -5.82 -2.34
N ARG A 294 -21.37 -6.10 -1.73
CA ARG A 294 -20.87 -5.43 -0.52
C ARG A 294 -19.57 -4.73 -0.85
N LEU A 295 -19.55 -3.42 -0.62
CA LEU A 295 -18.40 -2.58 -0.97
C LEU A 295 -17.80 -1.95 0.28
N ARG A 296 -16.50 -1.71 0.20
CA ARG A 296 -15.68 -1.01 1.18
C ARG A 296 -14.59 -0.23 0.46
N GLY A 297 -14.15 0.90 1.00
CA GLY A 297 -13.06 1.67 0.39
C GLY A 297 -12.61 2.81 1.27
N PHE A 298 -11.48 3.41 0.90
CA PHE A 298 -10.93 4.59 1.57
C PHE A 298 -11.57 5.86 1.03
N ILE A 299 -11.85 6.80 1.92
CA ILE A 299 -12.33 8.13 1.56
C ILE A 299 -11.62 9.22 2.38
N LYS A 300 -11.56 10.41 1.81
CA LYS A 300 -11.05 11.61 2.45
C LYS A 300 -12.17 12.37 3.15
N SER A 301 -11.99 12.66 4.44
CA SER A 301 -13.03 13.24 5.30
C SER A 301 -13.58 14.59 4.81
N GLN A 302 -12.70 15.53 4.43
CA GLN A 302 -13.14 16.88 4.00
C GLN A 302 -13.88 16.91 2.66
N LEU A 303 -13.73 15.86 1.83
CA LEU A 303 -14.39 15.75 0.53
C LEU A 303 -15.71 14.97 0.60
N PHE A 304 -16.02 14.38 1.75
CA PHE A 304 -17.19 13.53 1.90
C PHE A 304 -18.46 14.35 2.02
N THR A 305 -19.47 14.02 1.20
CA THR A 305 -20.76 14.72 1.14
C THR A 305 -21.93 13.76 1.35
N ASP A 306 -23.11 14.30 1.69
CA ASP A 306 -24.35 13.52 1.81
C ASP A 306 -24.71 12.83 0.49
N GLU A 307 -24.52 13.50 -0.65
CA GLU A 307 -24.75 12.90 -1.98
C GLU A 307 -23.86 11.68 -2.21
N GLN A 308 -22.56 11.81 -1.91
CA GLN A 308 -21.64 10.67 -2.03
C GLN A 308 -22.04 9.52 -1.11
N ALA A 309 -22.41 9.81 0.15
CA ALA A 309 -22.82 8.79 1.11
C ALA A 309 -24.08 8.04 0.65
N ASP A 310 -25.08 8.74 0.12
CA ASP A 310 -26.31 8.16 -0.39
C ASP A 310 -26.08 7.22 -1.56
N VAL A 311 -25.37 7.69 -2.59
CA VAL A 311 -25.08 6.84 -3.76
C VAL A 311 -24.13 5.68 -3.42
N MET A 312 -23.19 5.85 -2.51
CA MET A 312 -22.30 4.79 -2.04
C MET A 312 -23.08 3.72 -1.27
N TYR A 313 -23.98 4.12 -0.34
CA TYR A 313 -24.84 3.18 0.38
C TYR A 313 -25.72 2.38 -0.59
N THR A 314 -26.36 3.07 -1.54
CA THR A 314 -27.18 2.47 -2.58
C THR A 314 -26.41 1.49 -3.46
N ALA A 315 -25.13 1.80 -3.74
CA ALA A 315 -24.23 0.91 -4.52
C ALA A 315 -23.74 -0.30 -3.72
N GLY A 316 -24.02 -0.38 -2.42
CA GLY A 316 -23.63 -1.53 -1.58
C GLY A 316 -22.50 -1.27 -0.62
N PHE A 317 -22.00 -0.04 -0.50
CA PHE A 317 -21.09 0.31 0.60
C PHE A 317 -21.79 0.11 1.93
N ARG A 318 -21.10 -0.49 2.86
CA ARG A 318 -21.54 -0.64 4.26
C ARG A 318 -20.49 -0.13 5.24
N GLN A 319 -19.27 -0.02 4.77
CA GLN A 319 -18.15 0.45 5.57
C GLN A 319 -17.21 1.32 4.74
N ILE A 320 -16.77 2.43 5.34
CA ILE A 320 -15.74 3.32 4.82
C ILE A 320 -14.54 3.35 5.77
N LEU A 321 -13.36 3.49 5.18
CA LEU A 321 -12.08 3.67 5.88
C LEU A 321 -11.68 5.12 5.74
N VAL A 322 -11.41 5.79 6.85
CA VAL A 322 -11.12 7.24 6.83
C VAL A 322 -9.86 7.51 7.63
N GLY A 323 -8.84 8.06 6.95
CA GLY A 323 -7.65 8.58 7.61
C GLY A 323 -7.97 9.91 8.28
N PHE A 324 -8.41 9.90 9.53
CA PHE A 324 -8.60 11.11 10.33
C PHE A 324 -7.30 11.63 10.94
N GLU A 325 -6.37 10.74 11.19
CA GLU A 325 -5.02 10.90 11.72
C GLU A 325 -4.99 11.42 13.16
N SER A 326 -5.58 12.56 13.47
CA SER A 326 -5.55 13.16 14.80
C SER A 326 -6.87 13.86 15.16
N GLY A 327 -7.15 13.94 16.45
CA GLY A 327 -8.20 14.79 17.03
C GLY A 327 -7.71 16.18 17.41
N SER A 328 -6.43 16.50 17.17
CA SER A 328 -5.82 17.81 17.43
C SER A 328 -5.64 18.59 16.13
N ASP A 329 -6.20 19.79 16.02
CA ASP A 329 -6.00 20.64 14.84
C ASP A 329 -4.54 21.07 14.66
N GLU A 330 -3.77 21.21 15.75
CA GLU A 330 -2.34 21.49 15.69
C GLU A 330 -1.58 20.38 14.97
N ILE A 331 -1.88 19.14 15.28
CA ILE A 331 -1.26 17.98 14.62
C ILE A 331 -1.76 17.83 13.18
N LEU A 332 -3.05 18.00 12.91
CA LEU A 332 -3.60 17.98 11.54
C LEU A 332 -2.93 19.02 10.64
N GLU A 333 -2.64 20.21 11.18
CA GLU A 333 -1.88 21.24 10.47
C GLU A 333 -0.42 20.82 10.23
N ALA A 334 0.26 20.31 11.28
CA ALA A 334 1.67 19.86 11.19
C ALA A 334 1.85 18.72 10.17
N ILE A 335 0.88 17.82 10.07
CA ILE A 335 0.81 16.75 9.06
C ILE A 335 0.58 17.32 7.65
N ASN A 336 0.04 18.52 7.51
CA ASN A 336 -0.48 19.06 6.25
C ASN A 336 -1.66 18.22 5.68
N LYS A 337 -2.53 17.72 6.58
CA LYS A 337 -3.66 16.82 6.22
C LYS A 337 -4.69 17.51 5.32
N LYS A 338 -4.78 18.84 5.40
CA LYS A 338 -5.82 19.63 4.74
C LYS A 338 -7.22 19.19 5.16
N ALA A 339 -7.37 18.85 6.43
CA ALA A 339 -8.63 18.58 7.11
C ALA A 339 -8.53 19.12 8.53
N SER A 340 -9.65 19.63 9.06
CA SER A 340 -9.78 20.06 10.45
C SER A 340 -10.49 18.99 11.29
N ARG A 341 -10.41 19.13 12.61
CA ARG A 341 -11.21 18.32 13.55
C ARG A 341 -12.71 18.42 13.26
N GLU A 342 -13.20 19.61 12.91
CA GLU A 342 -14.61 19.85 12.56
C GLU A 342 -15.01 19.10 11.29
N GLU A 343 -14.20 19.15 10.24
CA GLU A 343 -14.43 18.40 8.99
C GLU A 343 -14.42 16.89 9.22
N ASN A 344 -13.52 16.40 10.09
CA ASN A 344 -13.48 15.01 10.51
C ASN A 344 -14.77 14.61 11.25
N THR A 345 -15.27 15.45 12.14
CA THR A 345 -16.54 15.25 12.87
C THR A 345 -17.72 15.24 11.91
N ARG A 346 -17.79 16.22 10.98
CA ARG A 346 -18.81 16.25 9.92
C ARG A 346 -18.84 14.98 9.08
N CYS A 347 -17.68 14.44 8.73
CA CYS A 347 -17.60 13.15 8.00
C CYS A 347 -18.25 12.01 8.79
N MET A 348 -18.01 11.93 10.10
CA MET A 348 -18.65 10.95 10.99
C MET A 348 -20.18 11.12 11.05
N GLU A 349 -20.67 12.36 11.08
CA GLU A 349 -22.09 12.67 11.09
C GLU A 349 -22.77 12.28 9.77
N ILE A 350 -22.14 12.59 8.62
CA ILE A 350 -22.63 12.18 7.30
C ILE A 350 -22.71 10.65 7.23
N ALA A 351 -21.64 9.95 7.58
CA ALA A 351 -21.62 8.49 7.55
C ALA A 351 -22.76 7.89 8.39
N ARG A 352 -23.00 8.44 9.59
CA ARG A 352 -24.06 7.98 10.50
C ARG A 352 -25.46 8.23 9.94
N ARG A 353 -25.71 9.38 9.28
CA ARG A 353 -27.02 9.66 8.64
C ARG A 353 -27.35 8.69 7.51
N HIS A 354 -26.33 8.13 6.87
CA HIS A 354 -26.48 7.21 5.74
C HIS A 354 -26.16 5.74 6.09
N ASP A 355 -26.17 5.39 7.38
CA ASP A 355 -25.94 4.01 7.87
C ASP A 355 -24.60 3.38 7.39
N LEU A 356 -23.59 4.21 7.13
CA LEU A 356 -22.27 3.75 6.79
C LEU A 356 -21.43 3.56 8.06
N LYS A 357 -20.90 2.37 8.26
CA LYS A 357 -19.93 2.09 9.31
C LYS A 357 -18.60 2.77 8.98
N VAL A 358 -17.95 3.33 9.99
CA VAL A 358 -16.65 3.99 9.84
C VAL A 358 -15.59 3.24 10.61
N LYS A 359 -14.50 2.90 9.92
CA LYS A 359 -13.22 2.57 10.55
C LYS A 359 -12.32 3.80 10.51
N ALA A 360 -12.01 4.34 11.69
CA ALA A 360 -11.14 5.50 11.84
C ALA A 360 -9.67 5.06 11.86
N LEU A 361 -8.86 5.62 10.97
CA LEU A 361 -7.42 5.41 10.95
C LEU A 361 -6.75 6.64 11.56
N MET A 362 -6.05 6.40 12.67
CA MET A 362 -5.36 7.43 13.46
C MET A 362 -3.86 7.20 13.43
N SER A 363 -3.11 8.26 13.61
CA SER A 363 -1.65 8.20 13.69
C SER A 363 -1.10 9.13 14.77
N ILE A 364 -0.01 8.74 15.41
CA ILE A 364 0.72 9.53 16.41
C ILE A 364 2.22 9.54 16.10
N GLY A 365 2.96 10.38 16.81
CA GLY A 365 4.41 10.56 16.63
C GLY A 365 4.76 11.61 15.58
N HIS A 366 3.86 12.54 15.31
CA HIS A 366 4.07 13.66 14.39
C HIS A 366 4.92 14.78 15.02
N PRO A 367 5.52 15.68 14.21
CA PRO A 367 6.19 16.87 14.75
C PRO A 367 5.23 17.70 15.61
N GLY A 368 5.63 17.99 16.84
CA GLY A 368 4.77 18.69 17.80
C GLY A 368 3.85 17.80 18.64
N GLU A 369 3.91 16.48 18.45
CA GLU A 369 3.13 15.54 19.26
C GLU A 369 3.50 15.63 20.75
N THR A 370 2.50 15.69 21.59
CA THR A 370 2.59 15.73 23.05
C THR A 370 1.53 14.80 23.65
N ILE A 371 1.60 14.56 24.96
CA ILE A 371 0.53 13.82 25.67
C ILE A 371 -0.83 14.52 25.49
N ASN A 372 -0.87 15.84 25.50
CA ASN A 372 -2.12 16.60 25.36
C ASN A 372 -2.75 16.41 23.97
N THR A 373 -1.97 16.41 22.89
CA THR A 373 -2.47 16.17 21.52
C THR A 373 -2.98 14.73 21.33
N ILE A 374 -2.33 13.77 22.01
CA ILE A 374 -2.82 12.37 22.06
C ILE A 374 -4.12 12.28 22.85
N LEU A 375 -4.26 13.01 23.96
CA LEU A 375 -5.51 13.10 24.71
C LEU A 375 -6.64 13.76 23.91
N ASP A 376 -6.35 14.77 23.08
CA ASP A 376 -7.34 15.35 22.15
C ASP A 376 -7.82 14.31 21.15
N THR A 377 -6.93 13.45 20.63
CA THR A 377 -7.26 12.34 19.75
C THR A 377 -8.15 11.31 20.48
N LYS A 378 -7.79 10.94 21.70
CA LYS A 378 -8.62 10.06 22.55
C LYS A 378 -10.02 10.64 22.77
N LYS A 379 -10.10 11.92 23.12
CA LYS A 379 -11.36 12.64 23.33
C LYS A 379 -12.22 12.64 22.07
N TRP A 380 -11.61 12.95 20.91
CA TRP A 380 -12.32 12.96 19.63
C TRP A 380 -12.90 11.57 19.28
N LEU A 381 -12.15 10.50 19.48
CA LEU A 381 -12.62 9.11 19.26
C LEU A 381 -13.81 8.77 20.17
N LEU A 382 -13.76 9.16 21.45
CA LEU A 382 -14.83 8.91 22.41
C LEU A 382 -16.10 9.74 22.11
N GLU A 383 -15.96 10.97 21.59
CA GLU A 383 -17.07 11.83 21.19
C GLU A 383 -17.73 11.31 19.91
N ASN A 384 -16.94 10.93 18.92
CA ASN A 384 -17.43 10.54 17.59
C ASN A 384 -17.77 9.05 17.44
N LYS A 385 -17.27 8.17 18.33
CA LYS A 385 -17.63 6.75 18.43
C LYS A 385 -17.62 6.03 17.07
N PRO A 386 -16.47 5.93 16.38
CA PRO A 386 -16.38 5.15 15.16
C PRO A 386 -16.69 3.66 15.46
N ASN A 387 -17.12 2.92 14.45
CA ASN A 387 -17.43 1.50 14.60
C ASN A 387 -16.19 0.65 14.86
N ASP A 388 -15.04 1.09 14.36
CA ASP A 388 -13.73 0.53 14.61
C ASP A 388 -12.67 1.62 14.41
N PHE A 389 -11.46 1.42 14.94
CA PHE A 389 -10.34 2.32 14.72
C PHE A 389 -9.01 1.59 14.89
N ASP A 390 -7.95 2.16 14.32
CA ASP A 390 -6.57 1.77 14.58
C ASP A 390 -5.72 3.01 14.86
N VAL A 391 -4.71 2.89 15.71
CA VAL A 391 -3.71 3.94 15.95
C VAL A 391 -2.34 3.43 15.56
N SER A 392 -1.72 4.06 14.58
CA SER A 392 -0.36 3.75 14.14
C SER A 392 0.63 4.80 14.63
N ILE A 393 1.84 4.38 15.00
CA ILE A 393 2.96 5.32 15.11
C ILE A 393 3.52 5.52 13.71
N ILE A 394 3.76 6.78 13.32
CA ILE A 394 4.27 7.08 11.99
C ILE A 394 5.63 6.41 11.73
N THR A 395 5.84 6.04 10.48
CA THR A 395 7.11 5.49 10.01
C THR A 395 7.67 6.40 8.92
N CYS A 396 8.90 6.86 9.10
CA CYS A 396 9.59 7.68 8.12
C CYS A 396 10.43 6.77 7.21
N TYR A 397 10.02 6.63 5.96
CA TYR A 397 10.73 5.86 4.94
C TYR A 397 10.92 6.70 3.66
N PRO A 398 11.79 6.29 2.73
CA PRO A 398 12.09 7.06 1.52
C PRO A 398 10.83 7.52 0.79
N GLY A 399 10.82 8.76 0.32
CA GLY A 399 9.71 9.37 -0.40
C GLY A 399 8.62 9.98 0.49
N THR A 400 8.72 9.90 1.83
CA THR A 400 7.88 10.71 2.73
C THR A 400 8.52 12.09 2.93
N PRO A 401 7.74 13.20 3.01
CA PRO A 401 8.31 14.51 3.31
C PRO A 401 9.13 14.54 4.59
N TYR A 402 8.72 13.82 5.63
CA TYR A 402 9.46 13.72 6.87
C TYR A 402 10.84 13.05 6.71
N TYR A 403 10.96 12.07 5.81
CA TYR A 403 12.25 11.46 5.49
C TYR A 403 13.08 12.37 4.58
N ASP A 404 12.49 12.86 3.49
CA ASP A 404 13.20 13.54 2.40
C ASP A 404 13.71 14.93 2.79
N GLN A 405 13.19 15.51 3.89
CA GLN A 405 13.57 16.84 4.40
C GLN A 405 14.35 16.76 5.71
N ALA A 406 14.57 15.56 6.25
CA ALA A 406 15.33 15.38 7.48
C ALA A 406 16.83 15.59 7.22
N LEU A 407 17.51 16.18 8.19
CA LEU A 407 18.96 16.39 8.20
C LEU A 407 19.61 15.53 9.29
N PRO A 408 20.89 15.13 9.13
CA PRO A 408 21.60 14.42 10.18
C PRO A 408 21.61 15.22 11.49
N HIS A 409 21.41 14.55 12.62
CA HIS A 409 21.49 15.18 13.93
C HIS A 409 22.95 15.55 14.23
N SER A 410 23.20 16.79 14.71
CA SER A 410 24.55 17.33 14.94
C SER A 410 25.40 16.49 15.92
N ASN A 411 24.76 15.83 16.89
CA ASN A 411 25.47 15.19 18.01
C ASN A 411 25.07 13.72 18.24
N LYS A 412 24.17 13.14 17.41
CA LYS A 412 23.73 11.75 17.55
C LYS A 412 23.87 11.05 16.21
N LEU A 413 24.85 10.15 16.12
CA LEU A 413 25.04 9.32 14.93
C LEU A 413 23.82 8.40 14.71
N GLY A 414 23.41 8.20 13.46
CA GLY A 414 22.27 7.36 13.11
C GLY A 414 20.91 7.97 13.47
N VAL A 415 20.85 9.28 13.75
CA VAL A 415 19.62 10.02 13.98
C VAL A 415 19.46 11.13 12.94
N TRP A 416 18.28 11.24 12.38
CA TRP A 416 17.90 12.27 11.43
C TRP A 416 16.78 13.13 12.01
N VAL A 417 16.75 14.42 11.67
CA VAL A 417 15.83 15.40 12.26
C VAL A 417 15.05 16.11 11.16
N TYR A 418 13.75 15.93 11.15
CA TYR A 418 12.83 16.78 10.41
C TYR A 418 12.37 17.93 11.31
N THR A 419 12.33 19.15 10.79
CA THR A 419 11.85 20.33 11.51
C THR A 419 10.62 20.91 10.82
N TYR A 420 9.49 20.93 11.51
CA TYR A 420 8.29 21.60 11.02
C TYR A 420 8.50 23.12 11.06
N GLN A 421 8.41 23.75 9.88
CA GLN A 421 8.90 25.14 9.74
C GLN A 421 8.10 26.17 10.53
N LYS A 422 6.79 25.94 10.72
CA LYS A 422 5.91 26.91 11.39
C LYS A 422 6.19 27.02 12.90
N THR A 423 6.25 25.89 13.61
CA THR A 423 6.41 25.84 15.07
C THR A 423 7.83 25.52 15.51
N LYS A 424 8.70 25.12 14.58
CA LYS A 424 10.05 24.59 14.85
C LYS A 424 10.05 23.25 15.60
N ALA A 425 8.91 22.63 15.78
CA ALA A 425 8.80 21.29 16.35
C ALA A 425 9.61 20.27 15.53
N LYS A 426 10.28 19.36 16.22
CA LYS A 426 11.17 18.39 15.62
C LYS A 426 10.58 16.99 15.68
N LEU A 427 10.87 16.24 14.62
CA LEU A 427 10.67 14.80 14.55
C LEU A 427 12.03 14.15 14.34
N TYR A 428 12.43 13.33 15.28
CA TYR A 428 13.68 12.58 15.24
C TYR A 428 13.40 11.18 14.70
N GLN A 429 14.29 10.68 13.85
CA GLN A 429 14.15 9.42 13.14
C GLN A 429 15.43 8.61 13.32
N TYR A 430 15.31 7.34 13.74
CA TYR A 430 16.44 6.42 13.69
C TYR A 430 16.73 5.99 12.26
N GLU A 431 18.00 5.85 11.95
CA GLU A 431 18.43 5.30 10.67
C GLU A 431 18.08 3.81 10.59
N VAL A 432 17.62 3.37 9.42
CA VAL A 432 17.17 1.99 9.17
C VAL A 432 17.82 1.48 7.91
N ASP A 433 18.42 0.29 7.98
CA ASP A 433 18.78 -0.48 6.80
C ASP A 433 17.57 -1.29 6.33
N TYR A 434 16.89 -0.79 5.31
CA TYR A 434 15.69 -1.41 4.75
C TYR A 434 15.95 -2.74 4.04
N THR A 435 17.21 -3.10 3.75
CA THR A 435 17.55 -4.39 3.14
C THR A 435 17.54 -5.54 4.13
N THR A 436 17.63 -5.24 5.43
CA THR A 436 17.74 -6.22 6.50
C THR A 436 16.67 -6.11 7.57
N THR A 437 16.09 -4.90 7.75
CA THR A 437 15.21 -4.55 8.87
C THR A 437 13.80 -4.27 8.37
N ALA A 438 12.79 -4.90 8.98
CA ALA A 438 11.37 -4.64 8.71
C ALA A 438 10.58 -4.26 9.98
N ASP A 439 11.12 -4.46 11.18
CA ASP A 439 10.45 -4.20 12.46
C ASP A 439 10.23 -2.70 12.78
N TYR A 440 10.84 -1.80 11.99
CA TYR A 440 10.51 -0.38 12.00
C TYR A 440 9.07 -0.09 11.56
N TYR A 441 8.46 -1.04 10.84
CA TYR A 441 7.08 -0.96 10.44
C TYR A 441 6.22 -1.78 11.40
N LYS A 442 5.67 -1.12 12.41
CA LYS A 442 4.78 -1.70 13.43
C LYS A 442 5.39 -2.73 14.39
N GLY A 443 6.71 -2.91 14.39
CA GLY A 443 7.40 -3.77 15.34
C GLY A 443 7.57 -5.22 14.90
N ASP A 444 7.94 -6.07 15.85
CA ASP A 444 8.12 -7.51 15.63
C ASP A 444 6.76 -8.23 15.71
N PRO A 445 6.40 -9.04 14.73
CA PRO A 445 5.20 -9.88 14.79
C PRO A 445 5.10 -10.79 16.01
N ASN A 446 6.23 -11.24 16.52
CA ASN A 446 6.32 -12.09 17.71
C ASN A 446 6.66 -11.31 18.99
N GLY A 447 6.86 -10.00 18.88
CA GLY A 447 7.19 -9.09 19.97
C GLY A 447 6.12 -8.02 20.17
N GLY A 448 6.57 -6.83 20.51
CA GLY A 448 5.73 -5.65 20.69
C GLY A 448 5.84 -4.68 19.53
N TYR A 449 5.00 -3.66 19.57
CA TYR A 449 5.13 -2.51 18.70
C TYR A 449 6.48 -1.81 18.93
N LYS A 450 7.08 -1.29 17.87
CA LYS A 450 8.32 -0.50 17.94
C LYS A 450 8.13 0.83 17.23
N ALA A 451 8.65 1.89 17.81
CA ALA A 451 8.73 3.20 17.19
C ALA A 451 10.17 3.51 16.79
N TYR A 452 10.35 3.93 15.56
CA TYR A 452 11.64 4.40 15.02
C TYR A 452 11.69 5.92 14.89
N VAL A 453 10.74 6.57 15.55
CA VAL A 453 10.65 8.02 15.66
C VAL A 453 10.44 8.44 17.11
N TYR A 454 10.80 9.67 17.42
CA TYR A 454 10.49 10.34 18.68
C TYR A 454 10.36 11.86 18.44
N THR A 455 9.72 12.56 19.38
CA THR A 455 9.47 14.00 19.27
C THR A 455 10.29 14.80 20.30
N ASP A 456 10.09 16.10 20.36
CA ASP A 456 10.74 16.94 21.38
C ASP A 456 10.28 16.59 22.80
N THR A 457 9.11 15.96 22.97
CA THR A 457 8.46 15.72 24.26
C THR A 457 8.23 14.24 24.58
N LEU A 458 8.20 13.36 23.58
CA LEU A 458 7.90 11.94 23.74
C LEU A 458 9.02 11.10 23.16
N SER A 459 9.59 10.20 23.95
CA SER A 459 10.52 9.19 23.48
C SER A 459 9.81 8.14 22.61
N ALA A 460 10.57 7.27 21.94
CA ALA A 460 10.02 6.16 21.16
C ALA A 460 9.18 5.22 22.04
N ASP A 461 9.67 4.91 23.24
CA ASP A 461 8.96 4.05 24.21
C ASP A 461 7.70 4.75 24.76
N ASP A 462 7.73 6.08 24.96
CA ASP A 462 6.55 6.85 25.33
C ASP A 462 5.47 6.76 24.25
N LEU A 463 5.83 6.92 22.98
CA LEU A 463 4.90 6.81 21.87
C LEU A 463 4.24 5.42 21.82
N VAL A 464 5.00 4.35 22.00
CA VAL A 464 4.46 2.99 22.06
C VAL A 464 3.49 2.83 23.23
N ARG A 465 3.89 3.28 24.43
CA ARG A 465 3.04 3.19 25.63
C ARG A 465 1.73 4.00 25.48
N GLU A 466 1.81 5.21 24.97
CA GLU A 466 0.63 6.07 24.79
C GLU A 466 -0.29 5.50 23.69
N ARG A 467 0.26 4.98 22.60
CA ARG A 467 -0.48 4.29 21.55
C ARG A 467 -1.26 3.10 22.12
N ASP A 468 -0.59 2.22 22.85
CA ASP A 468 -1.20 1.01 23.43
C ASP A 468 -2.27 1.35 24.47
N THR A 469 -2.03 2.41 25.26
CA THR A 469 -2.99 2.92 26.24
C THR A 469 -4.22 3.49 25.56
N LEU A 470 -4.04 4.29 24.51
CA LEU A 470 -5.15 4.87 23.74
C LEU A 470 -6.02 3.77 23.11
N GLU A 471 -5.40 2.81 22.42
CA GLU A 471 -6.11 1.67 21.80
C GLU A 471 -6.93 0.90 22.85
N ARG A 472 -6.29 0.46 23.91
CA ARG A 472 -6.93 -0.33 24.96
C ARG A 472 -8.11 0.41 25.62
N ASP A 473 -7.87 1.66 26.02
CA ASP A 473 -8.86 2.43 26.79
C ASP A 473 -10.07 2.79 25.94
N VAL A 474 -9.87 3.27 24.71
CA VAL A 474 -10.97 3.64 23.81
C VAL A 474 -11.76 2.41 23.40
N ARG A 475 -11.11 1.31 23.03
CA ARG A 475 -11.82 0.06 22.69
C ARG A 475 -12.66 -0.45 23.86
N LYS A 476 -12.11 -0.42 25.07
CA LYS A 476 -12.83 -0.83 26.29
C LYS A 476 -14.06 0.05 26.53
N ILE A 477 -13.94 1.38 26.40
CA ILE A 477 -15.04 2.30 26.66
C ILE A 477 -16.12 2.20 25.57
N LEU A 478 -15.75 2.04 24.32
CA LEU A 478 -16.67 1.95 23.20
C LEU A 478 -17.25 0.54 22.99
N GLY A 479 -16.77 -0.46 23.74
CA GLY A 479 -17.18 -1.84 23.57
C GLY A 479 -16.70 -2.47 22.26
N ILE A 480 -15.64 -1.91 21.66
CA ILE A 480 -15.02 -2.49 20.46
C ILE A 480 -14.18 -3.68 20.87
N PRO A 481 -14.43 -4.87 20.32
CA PRO A 481 -13.71 -6.08 20.71
C PRO A 481 -12.20 -5.94 20.53
N PHE A 482 -11.42 -6.48 21.45
CA PHE A 482 -9.97 -6.58 21.37
C PHE A 482 -9.47 -7.77 22.18
N ASN A 483 -8.30 -8.29 21.83
CA ASN A 483 -7.64 -9.34 22.59
C ASN A 483 -6.60 -8.71 23.53
N PRO A 484 -6.85 -8.65 24.85
CA PRO A 484 -5.95 -7.99 25.79
C PRO A 484 -4.60 -8.70 25.97
N GLY A 485 -4.50 -9.97 25.56
CA GLY A 485 -3.25 -10.75 25.59
C GLY A 485 -2.43 -10.68 24.30
N ALA A 486 -2.95 -10.00 23.27
CA ALA A 486 -2.24 -9.86 22.02
C ALA A 486 -1.28 -8.66 22.06
N SER A 487 -0.19 -8.73 21.30
CA SER A 487 0.63 -7.56 21.07
C SER A 487 -0.18 -6.50 20.34
N ALA A 488 0.18 -5.22 20.50
CA ALA A 488 -0.49 -4.10 19.86
C ALA A 488 -0.60 -4.24 18.33
N MET A 489 0.31 -4.95 17.69
CA MET A 489 0.24 -5.29 16.27
C MET A 489 -1.01 -6.11 15.88
N LEU A 490 -1.56 -6.89 16.79
CA LEU A 490 -2.74 -7.70 16.52
C LEU A 490 -4.01 -6.87 16.35
N TYR A 491 -4.02 -5.61 16.81
CA TYR A 491 -5.14 -4.69 16.61
C TYR A 491 -5.11 -3.96 15.28
N GLU A 492 -3.97 -3.95 14.63
CA GLU A 492 -3.67 -3.06 13.52
C GLU A 492 -3.86 -3.66 12.16
N HIS A 493 -4.80 -4.52 11.96
CA HIS A 493 -5.08 -4.89 10.59
C HIS A 493 -6.08 -3.92 9.96
N SER A 494 -5.60 -2.69 9.71
CA SER A 494 -6.41 -1.60 9.16
C SER A 494 -7.08 -1.95 7.85
N MET A 495 -6.48 -2.85 7.10
CA MET A 495 -6.85 -3.08 5.71
C MET A 495 -7.87 -4.21 5.55
N GLY A 496 -7.97 -5.13 6.50
CA GLY A 496 -8.69 -6.36 6.23
C GLY A 496 -9.84 -6.67 7.16
N GLN A 497 -9.71 -6.51 8.46
CA GLN A 497 -10.66 -7.13 9.38
C GLN A 497 -11.13 -6.17 10.47
N GLN A 498 -12.26 -6.47 11.07
CA GLN A 498 -12.84 -5.65 12.14
C GLN A 498 -12.24 -6.06 13.48
N GLY A 499 -11.36 -5.27 14.04
CA GLY A 499 -10.97 -5.20 15.46
C GLY A 499 -10.52 -6.46 16.19
N VAL A 500 -11.00 -7.66 15.89
CA VAL A 500 -10.60 -8.92 16.51
C VAL A 500 -10.40 -9.99 15.46
N PHE A 501 -9.17 -10.54 15.43
CA PHE A 501 -8.91 -11.75 14.67
C PHE A 501 -9.30 -12.97 15.50
N PRO A 502 -10.00 -13.95 14.95
CA PRO A 502 -10.02 -15.29 15.50
C PRO A 502 -8.58 -15.78 15.67
N SER A 503 -8.28 -16.41 16.79
CA SER A 503 -6.94 -16.91 17.12
C SER A 503 -6.32 -17.88 16.09
N ASN A 504 -7.13 -18.37 15.15
CA ASN A 504 -6.74 -19.25 14.06
C ASN A 504 -6.36 -18.54 12.76
N ILE A 505 -6.47 -17.19 12.69
CA ILE A 505 -6.08 -16.42 11.49
C ILE A 505 -4.66 -15.81 11.66
N LEU A 506 -3.84 -16.39 12.48
CA LEU A 506 -2.46 -15.97 12.64
C LEU A 506 -1.63 -16.60 11.53
N ARG A 507 -1.21 -15.77 10.55
CA ARG A 507 -0.24 -16.14 9.52
C ARG A 507 -0.41 -17.58 9.07
N THR A 508 -1.44 -17.82 8.36
CA THR A 508 -1.54 -19.10 7.68
C THR A 508 -0.38 -19.18 6.69
N SER A 509 0.70 -19.76 7.13
CA SER A 509 1.66 -20.38 6.24
C SER A 509 0.97 -21.55 5.58
N SER A 510 -0.19 -21.26 5.03
CA SER A 510 -1.04 -22.28 4.48
C SER A 510 -0.35 -22.95 3.33
N THR A 511 -0.51 -24.18 3.21
CA THR A 511 -0.64 -24.94 1.97
C THR A 511 0.62 -25.32 1.19
N VAL A 512 1.79 -24.76 1.45
CA VAL A 512 3.03 -25.27 0.80
C VAL A 512 3.61 -26.50 1.52
N ASN A 513 3.00 -26.93 2.62
CA ASN A 513 3.36 -28.13 3.36
C ASN A 513 2.29 -29.23 3.30
N GLN A 514 1.49 -29.29 2.23
CA GLN A 514 0.66 -30.46 1.95
C GLN A 514 1.07 -31.12 0.66
#